data_4610e2b5ac5cbd37f9d243d6cec1b02d
#
_entry.id   4610e2b5ac5cbd37f9d243d6cec1b02d
#
_cell.length_a   1.000
_cell.length_b   1.000
_cell.length_c   1.000
_cell.angle_alpha   90.00
_cell.angle_beta   90.00
_cell.angle_gamma   90.00
#
_symmetry.space_group_name_H-M   'P 1'
#
loop_
_entity.id
_entity.type
_entity.pdbx_description
1 polymer ?
#
loop_
_entity_poly.entity_id
_entity_poly.type
_entity_poly.pdbx_seq_one_letter_code
_entity_poly.pdbx_strand_id
1 'polypeptide(L)'
;NHPIEKRPRILVTGCPIGGNAMKVVKSIEENGGNVVCFENCSGAKSVDELINEDTPDIYQAIADRYLNIGCSCMTPDENRFKLLGRLLEEYKIDAVVEVILQACHTYNVESYYIKRFVTGKGLPYMCVETDYSSSDIGQLNTRCAAFIEML
;
A
#
# COMPACT_ATOMS: atom_id res chain seq x y z
N ASN A 1 -22.85 14.19 -17.12
CA ASN A 1 -22.21 12.88 -17.15
C ASN A 1 -20.91 12.98 -17.93
N HIS A 2 -19.79 13.13 -17.25
CA HIS A 2 -18.50 12.95 -17.89
C HIS A 2 -18.23 11.44 -17.94
N PRO A 3 -17.82 10.88 -19.10
CA PRO A 3 -17.42 9.48 -19.16
C PRO A 3 -16.24 9.29 -18.21
N ILE A 4 -16.34 8.31 -17.30
CA ILE A 4 -15.24 7.92 -16.43
C ILE A 4 -14.21 7.23 -17.33
N GLU A 5 -13.09 7.88 -17.53
CA GLU A 5 -11.97 7.32 -18.27
C GLU A 5 -11.48 6.05 -17.53
N LYS A 6 -11.37 4.94 -18.25
CA LYS A 6 -10.90 3.68 -17.67
C LYS A 6 -9.39 3.81 -17.41
N ARG A 7 -9.02 3.97 -16.15
CA ARG A 7 -7.63 4.09 -15.70
C ARG A 7 -7.21 2.86 -14.89
N PRO A 8 -5.95 2.44 -14.94
CA PRO A 8 -5.43 1.38 -14.10
C PRO A 8 -5.68 1.66 -12.61
N ARG A 9 -6.17 0.66 -11.91
CA ARG A 9 -6.50 0.72 -10.47
C ARG A 9 -5.28 0.34 -9.66
N ILE A 10 -4.72 1.28 -8.94
CA ILE A 10 -3.46 1.13 -8.21
C ILE A 10 -3.73 1.00 -6.71
N LEU A 11 -3.14 -0.02 -6.11
CA LEU A 11 -3.03 -0.13 -4.65
C LEU A 11 -1.65 0.40 -4.22
N VAL A 12 -1.65 1.27 -3.22
CA VAL A 12 -0.42 1.76 -2.59
C VAL A 12 -0.22 1.04 -1.25
N THR A 13 0.93 0.39 -1.10
CA THR A 13 1.34 -0.31 0.14
C THR A 13 2.66 0.26 0.66
N GLY A 14 3.16 -0.26 1.77
CA GLY A 14 4.44 0.09 2.37
C GLY A 14 4.34 1.04 3.55
N CYS A 15 5.26 1.98 3.64
CA CYS A 15 5.29 2.95 4.75
C CYS A 15 4.02 3.80 4.80
N PRO A 16 3.58 4.23 6.00
CA PRO A 16 2.57 5.28 6.08
C PRO A 16 3.11 6.55 5.43
N ILE A 17 2.34 7.12 4.53
CA ILE A 17 2.69 8.33 3.80
C ILE A 17 1.72 9.46 4.12
N GLY A 18 2.24 10.69 4.18
CA GLY A 18 1.47 11.90 4.42
C GLY A 18 2.30 13.14 4.06
N GLY A 19 1.71 14.31 4.11
CA GLY A 19 2.41 15.55 3.75
C GLY A 19 3.09 15.45 2.38
N ASN A 20 4.37 15.80 2.29
CA ASN A 20 5.11 15.80 1.02
C ASN A 20 5.33 14.39 0.42
N ALA A 21 5.24 13.31 1.19
CA ALA A 21 5.36 11.95 0.64
C ALA A 21 4.15 11.57 -0.23
N MET A 22 3.04 12.31 -0.16
CA MET A 22 1.90 12.17 -1.08
C MET A 22 2.25 12.53 -2.53
N LYS A 23 3.43 13.09 -2.80
CA LYS A 23 3.95 13.29 -4.15
C LYS A 23 3.96 12.03 -5.02
N VAL A 24 4.12 10.85 -4.39
CA VAL A 24 4.05 9.56 -5.11
C VAL A 24 2.64 9.34 -5.67
N VAL A 25 1.62 9.54 -4.84
CA VAL A 25 0.21 9.42 -5.27
C VAL A 25 -0.09 10.41 -6.40
N LYS A 26 0.32 11.66 -6.21
CA LYS A 26 0.17 12.70 -7.23
C LYS A 26 0.85 12.31 -8.54
N SER A 27 2.08 11.78 -8.51
CA SER A 27 2.79 11.30 -9.69
C SER A 27 2.05 10.15 -10.39
N ILE A 28 1.48 9.20 -9.65
CA ILE A 28 0.69 8.11 -10.24
C ILE A 28 -0.54 8.67 -10.96
N GLU A 29 -1.29 9.55 -10.32
CA GLU A 29 -2.56 10.07 -10.85
C GLU A 29 -2.37 11.05 -12.02
N GLU A 30 -1.33 11.88 -11.99
CA GLU A 30 -0.96 12.78 -13.09
C GLU A 30 -0.52 12.02 -14.34
N ASN A 31 0.01 10.80 -14.18
CA ASN A 31 0.38 9.93 -15.30
C ASN A 31 -0.72 8.92 -15.71
N GLY A 32 -1.94 9.12 -15.22
CA GLY A 32 -3.12 8.36 -15.69
C GLY A 32 -3.46 7.12 -14.87
N GLY A 33 -2.77 6.84 -13.77
CA GLY A 33 -3.20 5.84 -12.80
C GLY A 33 -4.35 6.36 -11.92
N ASN A 34 -5.01 5.44 -11.21
CA ASN A 34 -6.05 5.77 -10.23
C ASN A 34 -5.74 5.05 -8.91
N VAL A 35 -5.31 5.77 -7.88
CA VAL A 35 -5.04 5.18 -6.57
C VAL A 35 -6.37 4.94 -5.85
N VAL A 36 -6.75 3.67 -5.72
CA VAL A 36 -8.08 3.29 -5.19
C VAL A 36 -8.02 2.67 -3.79
N CYS A 37 -6.84 2.28 -3.34
CA CYS A 37 -6.67 1.65 -2.03
C CYS A 37 -5.28 1.91 -1.46
N PHE A 38 -5.23 2.09 -0.12
CA PHE A 38 -4.00 2.16 0.66
C PHE A 38 -3.95 0.98 1.64
N GLU A 39 -2.96 0.09 1.48
CA GLU A 39 -2.61 -0.94 2.47
C GLU A 39 -1.43 -0.44 3.29
N ASN A 40 -1.59 0.53 4.12
CA ASN A 40 -0.59 1.03 5.07
C ASN A 40 -1.26 1.51 6.36
N CYS A 41 -0.48 1.99 7.32
CA CYS A 41 -1.01 2.43 8.61
C CYS A 41 -1.92 3.67 8.51
N SER A 42 -1.90 4.40 7.38
CA SER A 42 -2.80 5.52 7.10
C SER A 42 -4.06 5.10 6.33
N GLY A 43 -4.18 3.84 5.95
CA GLY A 43 -5.26 3.29 5.14
C GLY A 43 -5.97 2.09 5.77
N ALA A 44 -6.30 1.10 4.97
CA ALA A 44 -7.10 -0.06 5.36
C ALA A 44 -6.54 -0.80 6.58
N LYS A 45 -5.22 -0.97 6.68
CA LYS A 45 -4.56 -1.71 7.75
C LYS A 45 -5.04 -1.32 9.16
N SER A 46 -5.29 -0.05 9.40
CA SER A 46 -5.69 0.44 10.74
C SER A 46 -7.17 0.29 11.04
N VAL A 47 -8.03 0.22 10.02
CA VAL A 47 -9.50 0.28 10.17
C VAL A 47 -10.24 -0.94 9.61
N ASP A 48 -9.53 -1.90 9.07
CA ASP A 48 -10.09 -3.03 8.34
C ASP A 48 -10.97 -3.96 9.19
N GLU A 49 -10.58 -4.19 10.43
CA GLU A 49 -11.32 -5.05 11.36
C GLU A 49 -11.91 -4.25 12.51
N LEU A 50 -13.09 -4.64 12.95
CA LEU A 50 -13.73 -4.08 14.12
C LEU A 50 -13.28 -4.81 15.41
N ILE A 51 -13.37 -4.11 16.53
CA ILE A 51 -13.20 -4.70 17.86
C ILE A 51 -14.43 -5.57 18.16
N ASN A 52 -14.22 -6.74 18.73
CA ASN A 52 -15.33 -7.57 19.22
C ASN A 52 -15.99 -6.90 20.43
N GLU A 53 -17.24 -6.44 20.26
CA GLU A 53 -18.00 -5.79 21.33
C GLU A 53 -18.74 -6.81 22.22
N ASP A 54 -18.92 -8.06 21.74
CA ASP A 54 -19.57 -9.16 22.46
C ASP A 54 -18.55 -9.90 23.36
N THR A 55 -17.95 -9.18 24.31
CA THR A 55 -16.94 -9.74 25.21
C THR A 55 -17.08 -9.18 26.63
N PRO A 56 -16.82 -10.01 27.66
CA PRO A 56 -16.80 -9.53 29.05
C PRO A 56 -15.56 -8.68 29.36
N ASP A 57 -14.52 -8.75 28.54
CA ASP A 57 -13.26 -7.99 28.68
C ASP A 57 -12.96 -7.19 27.42
N ILE A 58 -13.38 -5.93 27.43
CA ILE A 58 -13.13 -5.01 26.30
C ILE A 58 -11.65 -4.70 26.11
N TYR A 59 -10.86 -4.69 27.17
CA TYR A 59 -9.41 -4.42 27.04
C TYR A 59 -8.70 -5.57 26.32
N GLN A 60 -9.12 -6.81 26.60
CA GLN A 60 -8.61 -7.98 25.86
C GLN A 60 -9.01 -7.89 24.39
N ALA A 61 -10.25 -7.55 24.07
CA ALA A 61 -10.73 -7.41 22.69
C ALA A 61 -9.95 -6.32 21.92
N ILE A 62 -9.65 -5.20 22.56
CA ILE A 62 -8.81 -4.15 21.99
C ILE A 62 -7.40 -4.67 21.72
N ALA A 63 -6.79 -5.35 22.69
CA ALA A 63 -5.45 -5.91 22.54
C ALA A 63 -5.39 -6.93 21.39
N ASP A 64 -6.34 -7.85 21.32
CA ASP A 64 -6.43 -8.85 20.25
C ASP A 64 -6.57 -8.20 18.88
N ARG A 65 -7.43 -7.17 18.76
CA ARG A 65 -7.59 -6.43 17.52
C ARG A 65 -6.29 -5.77 17.06
N TYR A 66 -5.58 -5.09 17.96
CA TYR A 66 -4.35 -4.39 17.61
C TYR A 66 -3.18 -5.34 17.34
N LEU A 67 -3.09 -6.48 18.02
CA LEU A 67 -2.07 -7.50 17.78
C LEU A 67 -2.25 -8.21 16.42
N ASN A 68 -3.46 -8.18 15.85
CA ASN A 68 -3.72 -8.72 14.52
C ASN A 68 -3.34 -7.81 13.37
N ILE A 69 -2.99 -6.55 13.63
CA ILE A 69 -2.53 -5.64 12.58
C ILE A 69 -1.16 -6.11 12.06
N GLY A 70 -1.10 -6.50 10.80
CA GLY A 70 0.16 -6.87 10.14
C GLY A 70 1.11 -5.68 10.06
N CYS A 71 2.36 -5.86 10.48
CA CYS A 71 3.36 -4.82 10.50
C CYS A 71 4.73 -5.36 10.09
N SER A 72 5.49 -4.61 9.30
CA SER A 72 6.82 -4.99 8.81
C SER A 72 7.86 -5.27 9.91
N CYS A 73 7.58 -4.93 11.18
CA CYS A 73 8.41 -5.31 12.32
C CYS A 73 8.06 -6.69 12.91
N MET A 74 7.03 -7.35 12.39
CA MET A 74 6.60 -8.68 12.83
C MET A 74 7.16 -9.76 11.91
N THR A 75 7.48 -10.94 12.48
CA THR A 75 7.91 -12.09 11.70
C THR A 75 7.39 -13.37 12.36
N PRO A 76 6.61 -14.19 11.65
CA PRO A 76 6.06 -13.96 10.29
C PRO A 76 4.94 -12.89 10.27
N ASP A 77 4.78 -12.17 9.14
CA ASP A 77 3.75 -11.15 8.96
C ASP A 77 2.59 -11.66 8.08
N GLU A 78 2.04 -12.81 8.43
CA GLU A 78 0.97 -13.45 7.64
C GLU A 78 -0.29 -12.60 7.53
N ASN A 79 -0.62 -11.82 8.56
CA ASN A 79 -1.82 -11.00 8.57
C ASN A 79 -1.75 -9.89 7.52
N ARG A 80 -0.56 -9.33 7.27
CA ARG A 80 -0.36 -8.36 6.19
C ARG A 80 -0.60 -8.99 4.81
N PHE A 81 -0.10 -10.20 4.57
CA PHE A 81 -0.33 -10.89 3.29
C PHE A 81 -1.79 -11.27 3.09
N LYS A 82 -2.51 -11.68 4.15
CA LYS A 82 -3.94 -11.95 4.09
C LYS A 82 -4.73 -10.70 3.73
N LEU A 83 -4.46 -9.60 4.42
CA LEU A 83 -5.09 -8.30 4.14
C LEU A 83 -4.80 -7.84 2.71
N LEU A 84 -3.53 -7.79 2.32
CA LEU A 84 -3.13 -7.38 0.99
C LEU A 84 -3.82 -8.24 -0.09
N GLY A 85 -3.81 -9.57 0.08
CA GLY A 85 -4.47 -10.49 -0.87
C GLY A 85 -5.96 -10.21 -1.05
N ARG A 86 -6.67 -9.93 0.04
CA ARG A 86 -8.10 -9.59 0.01
C ARG A 86 -8.33 -8.23 -0.67
N LEU A 87 -7.54 -7.22 -0.33
CA LEU A 87 -7.67 -5.89 -0.95
C LEU A 87 -7.41 -5.91 -2.46
N LEU A 88 -6.45 -6.73 -2.94
CA LEU A 88 -6.20 -6.90 -4.37
C LEU A 88 -7.44 -7.37 -5.13
N GLU A 89 -8.20 -8.29 -4.55
CA GLU A 89 -9.41 -8.86 -5.15
C GLU A 89 -10.61 -7.92 -5.00
N GLU A 90 -10.85 -7.41 -3.78
CA GLU A 90 -11.99 -6.54 -3.46
C GLU A 90 -11.97 -5.25 -4.29
N TYR A 91 -10.82 -4.60 -4.38
CA TYR A 91 -10.66 -3.36 -5.13
C TYR A 91 -10.37 -3.58 -6.62
N LYS A 92 -10.27 -4.84 -7.09
CA LYS A 92 -9.95 -5.18 -8.48
C LYS A 92 -8.72 -4.42 -8.96
N ILE A 93 -7.60 -4.66 -8.27
CA ILE A 93 -6.35 -3.95 -8.48
C ILE A 93 -5.67 -4.43 -9.75
N ASP A 94 -5.23 -3.49 -10.58
CA ASP A 94 -4.47 -3.77 -11.81
C ASP A 94 -2.96 -3.77 -11.56
N ALA A 95 -2.47 -3.00 -10.58
CA ALA A 95 -1.05 -2.97 -10.21
C ALA A 95 -0.82 -2.46 -8.78
N VAL A 96 0.35 -2.75 -8.22
CA VAL A 96 0.74 -2.35 -6.85
C VAL A 96 1.97 -1.47 -6.87
N VAL A 97 1.91 -0.37 -6.13
CA VAL A 97 3.06 0.49 -5.85
C VAL A 97 3.38 0.43 -4.36
N GLU A 98 4.56 -0.05 -4.03
CA GLU A 98 5.07 -0.01 -2.66
C GLU A 98 5.93 1.22 -2.43
N VAL A 99 5.59 1.99 -1.41
CA VAL A 99 6.32 3.21 -1.02
C VAL A 99 7.12 2.95 0.23
N ILE A 100 8.42 3.11 0.14
CA ILE A 100 9.35 2.97 1.25
C ILE A 100 9.95 4.33 1.56
N LEU A 101 9.89 4.75 2.81
CA LEU A 101 10.60 5.96 3.23
C LEU A 101 12.09 5.64 3.36
N GLN A 102 12.93 6.57 2.92
CA GLN A 102 14.38 6.43 3.00
C GLN A 102 14.83 6.04 4.42
N ALA A 103 15.71 5.06 4.51
CA ALA A 103 16.21 4.46 5.74
C ALA A 103 15.16 3.67 6.56
N CYS A 104 13.99 3.35 6.02
CA CYS A 104 13.07 2.43 6.66
C CYS A 104 13.48 0.98 6.39
N HIS A 105 14.35 0.43 7.24
CA HIS A 105 14.92 -0.91 7.04
C HIS A 105 13.88 -2.02 7.08
N THR A 106 12.88 -1.94 7.96
CA THR A 106 11.86 -2.98 8.11
C THR A 106 11.05 -3.15 6.83
N TYR A 107 10.50 -2.08 6.27
CA TYR A 107 9.78 -2.15 5.01
C TYR A 107 10.70 -2.49 3.83
N ASN A 108 11.94 -2.02 3.84
CA ASN A 108 12.88 -2.33 2.77
C ASN A 108 13.20 -3.83 2.68
N VAL A 109 13.40 -4.49 3.83
CA VAL A 109 13.60 -5.95 3.89
C VAL A 109 12.33 -6.70 3.45
N GLU A 110 11.16 -6.25 3.92
CA GLU A 110 9.90 -6.92 3.62
C GLU A 110 9.46 -6.77 2.16
N SER A 111 9.87 -5.70 1.48
CA SER A 111 9.53 -5.43 0.07
C SER A 111 9.85 -6.60 -0.87
N TYR A 112 10.89 -7.38 -0.57
CA TYR A 112 11.22 -8.58 -1.32
C TYR A 112 10.07 -9.62 -1.29
N TYR A 113 9.47 -9.82 -0.13
CA TYR A 113 8.36 -10.77 0.04
C TYR A 113 7.07 -10.23 -0.55
N ILE A 114 6.79 -8.93 -0.38
CA ILE A 114 5.63 -8.27 -0.98
C ILE A 114 5.70 -8.34 -2.50
N LYS A 115 6.86 -8.04 -3.09
CA LYS A 115 7.08 -8.20 -4.52
C LYS A 115 6.74 -9.61 -5.00
N ARG A 116 7.30 -10.63 -4.34
CA ARG A 116 7.04 -12.04 -4.70
C ARG A 116 5.57 -12.40 -4.59
N PHE A 117 4.91 -11.94 -3.55
CA PHE A 117 3.49 -12.20 -3.33
C PHE A 117 2.62 -11.57 -4.44
N VAL A 118 2.85 -10.30 -4.75
CA VAL A 118 2.08 -9.57 -5.77
C VAL A 118 2.35 -10.13 -7.17
N THR A 119 3.61 -10.33 -7.53
CA THR A 119 3.97 -10.89 -8.85
C THR A 119 3.54 -12.35 -9.00
N GLY A 120 3.50 -13.11 -7.90
CA GLY A 120 2.95 -14.47 -7.87
C GLY A 120 1.43 -14.53 -8.15
N LYS A 121 0.72 -13.43 -7.94
CA LYS A 121 -0.69 -13.27 -8.34
C LYS A 121 -0.85 -12.74 -9.78
N GLY A 122 0.24 -12.57 -10.51
CA GLY A 122 0.25 -12.06 -11.89
C GLY A 122 0.08 -10.55 -12.01
N LEU A 123 0.21 -9.80 -10.91
CA LEU A 123 0.06 -8.36 -10.91
C LEU A 123 1.42 -7.65 -11.06
N PRO A 124 1.48 -6.57 -11.86
CA PRO A 124 2.63 -5.67 -11.91
C PRO A 124 2.91 -5.03 -10.55
N TYR A 125 4.19 -4.88 -10.24
CA TYR A 125 4.65 -4.33 -8.98
C TYR A 125 5.80 -3.35 -9.21
N MET A 126 5.70 -2.18 -8.59
CA MET A 126 6.77 -1.19 -8.52
C MET A 126 7.07 -0.83 -7.06
N CYS A 127 8.34 -0.77 -6.69
CA CYS A 127 8.78 -0.23 -5.40
C CYS A 127 9.48 1.10 -5.61
N VAL A 128 9.11 2.11 -4.85
CA VAL A 128 9.76 3.42 -4.84
C VAL A 128 10.25 3.75 -3.43
N GLU A 129 11.51 4.14 -3.33
CA GLU A 129 12.07 4.74 -2.12
C GLU A 129 12.03 6.26 -2.27
N THR A 130 11.57 6.96 -1.24
CA THR A 130 11.39 8.41 -1.24
C THR A 130 11.57 8.99 0.16
N ASP A 131 11.59 10.30 0.27
CA ASP A 131 11.63 11.05 1.54
C ASP A 131 10.57 12.16 1.55
N TYR A 132 10.66 13.07 2.52
CA TYR A 132 9.74 14.22 2.59
C TYR A 132 10.24 15.46 1.84
N SER A 133 11.41 15.39 1.18
CA SER A 133 11.91 16.48 0.33
C SER A 133 11.16 16.52 -1.01
N SER A 134 11.39 17.54 -1.79
CA SER A 134 10.88 17.65 -3.17
C SER A 134 11.94 17.33 -4.24
N SER A 135 13.12 16.91 -3.83
CA SER A 135 14.28 16.75 -4.72
C SER A 135 14.12 15.60 -5.72
N ASP A 136 13.33 14.58 -5.40
CA ASP A 136 13.15 13.36 -6.18
C ASP A 136 11.87 13.36 -7.05
N ILE A 137 11.08 14.44 -7.04
CA ILE A 137 9.79 14.52 -7.77
C ILE A 137 9.96 14.18 -9.27
N GLY A 138 10.99 14.69 -9.92
CA GLY A 138 11.25 14.42 -11.33
C GLY A 138 11.53 12.94 -11.59
N GLN A 139 12.32 12.29 -10.74
CA GLN A 139 12.64 10.86 -10.83
C GLN A 139 11.38 10.01 -10.57
N LEU A 140 10.61 10.35 -9.54
CA LEU A 140 9.35 9.66 -9.23
C LEU A 140 8.38 9.75 -10.40
N ASN A 141 8.21 10.95 -10.97
CA ASN A 141 7.31 11.17 -12.09
C ASN A 141 7.71 10.31 -13.30
N THR A 142 8.99 10.28 -13.66
CA THR A 142 9.49 9.44 -14.76
C THR A 142 9.23 7.94 -14.51
N ARG A 143 9.45 7.47 -13.29
CA ARG A 143 9.23 6.06 -12.94
C ARG A 143 7.74 5.70 -12.93
N CYS A 144 6.89 6.58 -12.40
CA CYS A 144 5.44 6.38 -12.39
C CYS A 144 4.89 6.39 -13.83
N ALA A 145 5.32 7.32 -14.67
CA ALA A 145 4.93 7.37 -16.08
C ALA A 145 5.25 6.05 -16.79
N ALA A 146 6.51 5.60 -16.72
CA ALA A 146 6.94 4.36 -17.35
C ALA A 146 6.18 3.13 -16.81
N PHE A 147 5.86 3.11 -15.51
CA PHE A 147 5.11 2.01 -14.91
C PHE A 147 3.64 1.99 -15.39
N ILE A 148 2.99 3.13 -15.44
CA ILE A 148 1.60 3.24 -15.89
C ILE A 148 1.47 2.92 -17.39
N GLU A 149 2.45 3.33 -18.22
CA GLU A 149 2.47 3.01 -19.66
C GLU A 149 2.58 1.51 -19.95
N MET A 150 3.06 0.71 -19.00
CA MET A 150 3.16 -0.76 -19.15
C MET A 150 1.88 -1.50 -18.77
N LEU A 151 0.88 -0.84 -18.18
CA LEU A 151 -0.38 -1.44 -17.71
C LEU A 151 -1.45 -1.44 -18.80
#